data_472ed72ed81729b6451383ca68feb7c0
#
_entry.id   472ed72ed81729b6451383ca68feb7c0
#
_cell.length_a   1.000
_cell.length_b   1.000
_cell.length_c   1.000
_cell.angle_alpha   90.00
_cell.angle_beta   90.00
_cell.angle_gamma   90.00
#
_symmetry.space_group_name_H-M   'P 1'
#
loop_
_entity.id
_entity.type
_entity.pdbx_description
1 polymer ?
#
loop_
_entity_poly.entity_id
_entity_poly.type
_entity_poly.pdbx_seq_one_letter_code
_entity_poly.pdbx_strand_id
1 'polypeptide(L)'
;QQQLTRLMKDVWVDIVTYVEASNKDNENFGYEMHGMYGDVIIYEKNGGNDTPVIHRALLKAVANQTENPINSSCPEGVLDKLEDICILTWDVPGTDIINVSNISLSIDYSCAPHGNLTIDRWVPRHEGFLTTGDNRLTNGCTIDQLRATSSTADESYIQSRGLKDEFGNPVTAVRDIWIVGVASSEIPWVGSIKLFFSGTYEFVSPQTWNNLFTLIAAVVIIPMVYDMLIVRESEEEE
;
A
#
# COMPACT_ATOMS: atom_id res chain seq x y z
N GLN A 1 24.51 7.88 7.65
CA GLN A 1 23.23 7.62 6.99
C GLN A 1 23.25 6.32 6.16
N GLN A 2 24.27 6.08 5.31
CA GLN A 2 24.36 4.85 4.49
C GLN A 2 24.48 3.55 5.30
N GLN A 3 25.04 3.55 6.50
CA GLN A 3 25.14 2.37 7.36
C GLN A 3 23.80 2.04 8.07
N LEU A 4 23.00 3.05 8.44
CA LEU A 4 21.66 2.83 9.01
C LEU A 4 20.69 2.25 7.95
N THR A 5 20.78 2.73 6.72
CA THR A 5 19.96 2.23 5.60
C THR A 5 20.31 0.76 5.26
N ARG A 6 21.54 0.33 5.47
CA ARG A 6 21.95 -1.07 5.30
C ARG A 6 21.42 -1.98 6.41
N LEU A 7 21.38 -1.51 7.64
CA LEU A 7 20.85 -2.28 8.79
C LEU A 7 19.34 -2.49 8.74
N MET A 8 18.59 -1.58 8.10
CA MET A 8 17.14 -1.74 7.89
C MET A 8 16.80 -2.65 6.70
N LYS A 9 17.74 -2.91 5.78
CA LYS A 9 17.56 -3.84 4.64
C LYS A 9 17.58 -5.31 5.03
N ASP A 10 18.07 -5.65 6.21
CA ASP A 10 18.18 -7.06 6.67
C ASP A 10 16.99 -7.52 7.53
N VAL A 11 16.00 -6.67 7.78
CA VAL A 11 14.72 -7.07 8.39
C VAL A 11 13.72 -7.23 7.27
N TRP A 12 13.65 -8.45 6.72
CA TRP A 12 12.57 -8.86 5.82
C TRP A 12 11.26 -8.82 6.60
N VAL A 13 10.46 -7.81 6.34
CA VAL A 13 9.06 -7.80 6.79
C VAL A 13 8.29 -8.51 5.69
N ASP A 14 7.73 -9.67 5.99
CA ASP A 14 6.81 -10.35 5.10
C ASP A 14 5.57 -9.45 4.92
N ILE A 15 5.40 -8.93 3.72
CA ILE A 15 4.29 -8.06 3.39
C ILE A 15 3.11 -8.95 3.00
N VAL A 16 2.05 -8.87 3.80
CA VAL A 16 0.80 -9.56 3.52
C VAL A 16 -0.03 -8.72 2.55
N THR A 17 -0.36 -9.30 1.40
CA THR A 17 -1.18 -8.62 0.40
C THR A 17 -2.68 -8.72 0.70
N TYR A 18 -3.47 -7.87 0.08
CA TYR A 18 -4.94 -7.90 0.21
C TYR A 18 -5.52 -9.25 -0.25
N VAL A 19 -5.02 -9.81 -1.35
CA VAL A 19 -5.53 -11.10 -1.87
C VAL A 19 -5.18 -12.26 -0.95
N GLU A 20 -4.02 -12.26 -0.29
CA GLU A 20 -3.67 -13.27 0.71
C GLU A 20 -4.57 -13.15 1.95
N ALA A 21 -4.71 -11.94 2.50
CA ALA A 21 -5.50 -11.70 3.70
C ALA A 21 -7.00 -11.90 3.51
N SER A 22 -7.53 -11.74 2.29
CA SER A 22 -8.94 -11.96 1.97
C SER A 22 -9.28 -13.40 1.56
N ASN A 23 -8.29 -14.23 1.25
CA ASN A 23 -8.50 -15.62 0.86
C ASN A 23 -8.61 -16.54 2.09
N LYS A 24 -9.76 -17.21 2.24
CA LYS A 24 -10.05 -18.10 3.39
C LYS A 24 -9.13 -19.31 3.51
N ASP A 25 -8.51 -19.71 2.41
CA ASP A 25 -7.60 -20.87 2.36
C ASP A 25 -6.14 -20.47 2.57
N ASN A 26 -5.85 -19.19 2.76
CA ASN A 26 -4.50 -18.66 3.00
C ASN A 26 -4.20 -18.56 4.50
N GLU A 27 -2.96 -18.80 4.92
CA GLU A 27 -2.51 -18.69 6.31
C GLU A 27 -2.67 -17.27 6.89
N ASN A 28 -2.63 -16.25 6.04
CA ASN A 28 -2.80 -14.85 6.42
C ASN A 28 -4.28 -14.38 6.42
N PHE A 29 -5.24 -15.31 6.26
CA PHE A 29 -6.66 -14.97 6.23
C PHE A 29 -7.10 -14.18 7.46
N GLY A 30 -7.77 -13.06 7.22
CA GLY A 30 -8.28 -12.17 8.26
C GLY A 30 -7.26 -11.15 8.78
N TYR A 31 -6.04 -11.13 8.26
CA TYR A 31 -5.07 -10.09 8.61
C TYR A 31 -5.51 -8.74 8.08
N GLU A 32 -5.67 -7.77 8.98
CA GLU A 32 -6.14 -6.42 8.65
C GLU A 32 -5.16 -5.35 9.17
N MET A 33 -4.93 -4.34 8.34
CA MET A 33 -4.22 -3.12 8.68
C MET A 33 -5.08 -1.90 8.33
N HIS A 34 -5.24 -0.98 9.28
CA HIS A 34 -6.09 0.22 9.10
C HIS A 34 -7.54 -0.11 8.69
N GLY A 35 -8.11 -1.20 9.23
CA GLY A 35 -9.50 -1.62 9.03
C GLY A 35 -9.80 -2.24 7.66
N MET A 36 -8.77 -2.68 6.93
CA MET A 36 -8.89 -3.40 5.66
C MET A 36 -7.83 -4.50 5.56
N TYR A 37 -8.09 -5.53 4.75
CA TYR A 37 -7.16 -6.64 4.53
C TYR A 37 -5.80 -6.19 3.97
N GLY A 38 -4.73 -6.85 4.44
CA GLY A 38 -3.36 -6.68 3.94
C GLY A 38 -2.65 -5.41 4.43
N ASP A 39 -1.37 -5.32 4.13
CA ASP A 39 -0.48 -4.26 4.57
C ASP A 39 -0.60 -2.98 3.73
N VAL A 40 -0.31 -1.85 4.37
CA VAL A 40 -0.07 -0.56 3.72
C VAL A 40 1.43 -0.32 3.67
N ILE A 41 1.99 -0.27 2.47
CA ILE A 41 3.42 -0.10 2.23
C ILE A 41 3.78 1.34 1.88
N ILE A 42 4.98 1.74 2.28
CA ILE A 42 5.60 3.02 1.93
C ILE A 42 6.69 2.71 0.92
N TYR A 43 6.59 3.23 -0.30
CA TYR A 43 7.51 2.88 -1.36
C TYR A 43 7.93 4.07 -2.23
N GLU A 44 9.10 3.94 -2.85
CA GLU A 44 9.64 4.86 -3.84
C GLU A 44 9.15 4.48 -5.24
N LYS A 45 8.57 5.44 -5.97
CA LYS A 45 8.06 5.22 -7.32
C LYS A 45 9.23 4.88 -8.27
N ASN A 46 9.20 3.70 -8.90
CA ASN A 46 10.24 3.19 -9.78
C ASN A 46 11.65 3.26 -9.17
N GLY A 47 11.79 3.24 -7.84
CA GLY A 47 13.06 3.39 -7.14
C GLY A 47 13.69 4.77 -7.25
N GLY A 48 12.92 5.80 -7.58
CA GLY A 48 13.35 7.20 -7.65
C GLY A 48 13.46 7.86 -6.27
N ASN A 49 13.85 9.14 -6.27
CA ASN A 49 14.06 9.91 -5.04
C ASN A 49 12.91 10.90 -4.77
N ASP A 50 11.80 10.79 -5.45
CA ASP A 50 10.66 11.66 -5.23
C ASP A 50 9.91 11.29 -3.92
N THR A 51 8.84 12.03 -3.60
CA THR A 51 8.05 11.77 -2.39
C THR A 51 7.52 10.33 -2.42
N PRO A 52 7.83 9.49 -1.39
CA PRO A 52 7.30 8.15 -1.28
C PRO A 52 5.78 8.12 -1.25
N VAL A 53 5.23 7.03 -1.76
CA VAL A 53 3.78 6.76 -1.77
C VAL A 53 3.45 5.83 -0.61
N ILE A 54 2.29 6.04 0.03
CA ILE A 54 1.75 5.21 1.11
C ILE A 54 0.46 4.61 0.60
N HIS A 55 0.50 3.38 0.12
CA HIS A 55 -0.65 2.68 -0.46
C HIS A 55 -0.69 1.21 -0.05
N ARG A 56 -1.86 0.61 -0.19
CA ARG A 56 -2.10 -0.79 0.19
C ARG A 56 -1.54 -1.74 -0.86
N ALA A 57 -0.85 -2.79 -0.41
CA ALA A 57 -0.41 -3.90 -1.24
C ALA A 57 -1.61 -4.79 -1.61
N LEU A 58 -2.00 -4.79 -2.90
CA LEU A 58 -3.12 -5.59 -3.39
C LEU A 58 -2.74 -7.03 -3.63
N LEU A 59 -1.70 -7.24 -4.40
CA LEU A 59 -1.12 -8.55 -4.73
C LEU A 59 0.37 -8.41 -5.03
N LYS A 60 1.10 -9.52 -5.01
CA LYS A 60 2.47 -9.62 -5.50
C LYS A 60 2.51 -10.49 -6.76
N ALA A 61 3.13 -10.00 -7.82
CA ALA A 61 3.50 -10.83 -8.96
C ALA A 61 4.89 -11.40 -8.70
N VAL A 62 5.00 -12.72 -8.65
CA VAL A 62 6.24 -13.44 -8.39
C VAL A 62 6.67 -14.17 -9.66
N ALA A 63 7.93 -14.07 -10.02
CA ALA A 63 8.49 -14.78 -11.17
C ALA A 63 8.61 -16.28 -10.85
N ASN A 64 7.87 -17.11 -11.57
CA ASN A 64 7.88 -18.58 -11.34
C ASN A 64 8.89 -19.29 -12.24
N GLN A 65 8.89 -18.99 -13.55
CA GLN A 65 9.88 -19.53 -14.46
C GLN A 65 10.73 -18.41 -15.05
N THR A 66 12.03 -18.58 -14.95
CA THR A 66 13.01 -17.63 -15.49
C THR A 66 14.10 -18.36 -16.27
N GLU A 67 14.67 -17.66 -17.22
CA GLU A 67 15.84 -18.12 -17.99
C GLU A 67 16.88 -17.02 -18.15
N ASN A 68 18.10 -17.39 -18.49
CA ASN A 68 19.12 -16.41 -18.81
C ASN A 68 18.83 -15.77 -20.19
N PRO A 69 18.89 -14.44 -20.32
CA PRO A 69 18.61 -13.78 -21.57
C PRO A 69 19.69 -14.12 -22.63
N ILE A 70 19.23 -14.36 -23.85
CA ILE A 70 20.13 -14.58 -24.99
C ILE A 70 20.39 -13.22 -25.65
N ASN A 71 21.62 -12.72 -25.57
CA ASN A 71 22.02 -11.41 -26.14
C ASN A 71 21.12 -10.25 -25.68
N SER A 72 20.73 -10.24 -24.40
CA SER A 72 19.83 -9.24 -23.82
C SER A 72 18.44 -9.20 -24.48
N SER A 73 18.01 -10.26 -25.13
CA SER A 73 16.66 -10.43 -25.67
C SER A 73 15.90 -11.55 -24.96
N CYS A 74 14.58 -11.38 -24.87
CA CYS A 74 13.68 -12.31 -24.20
C CYS A 74 12.51 -12.60 -25.16
N PRO A 75 12.63 -13.57 -26.07
CA PRO A 75 11.65 -13.79 -27.14
C PRO A 75 10.27 -14.24 -26.64
N GLU A 76 10.24 -15.04 -25.60
CA GLU A 76 9.00 -15.67 -25.07
C GLU A 76 8.58 -15.14 -23.69
N GLY A 77 9.18 -14.02 -23.23
CA GLY A 77 8.90 -13.49 -21.90
C GLY A 77 9.21 -12.01 -21.77
N VAL A 78 9.42 -11.59 -20.55
CA VAL A 78 9.76 -10.22 -20.19
C VAL A 78 11.19 -10.14 -19.68
N LEU A 79 11.99 -9.27 -20.28
CA LEU A 79 13.35 -9.01 -19.80
C LEU A 79 13.30 -8.09 -18.57
N ASP A 80 13.65 -8.62 -17.42
CA ASP A 80 14.00 -7.82 -16.26
C ASP A 80 15.43 -7.32 -16.39
N LYS A 81 15.59 -6.03 -16.73
CA LYS A 81 16.89 -5.40 -16.97
C LYS A 81 17.72 -5.17 -15.71
N LEU A 82 17.06 -5.17 -14.52
CA LEU A 82 17.75 -4.95 -13.26
C LEU A 82 18.47 -6.21 -12.80
N GLU A 83 17.80 -7.37 -12.97
CA GLU A 83 18.30 -8.68 -12.58
C GLU A 83 18.94 -9.45 -13.73
N ASP A 84 18.80 -8.92 -14.96
CA ASP A 84 19.29 -9.54 -16.20
C ASP A 84 18.78 -10.97 -16.40
N ILE A 85 17.45 -11.13 -16.22
CA ILE A 85 16.74 -12.41 -16.41
C ILE A 85 15.56 -12.26 -17.36
N CYS A 86 15.21 -13.33 -18.06
CA CYS A 86 13.94 -13.48 -18.77
C CYS A 86 12.90 -14.14 -17.87
N ILE A 87 11.78 -13.47 -17.62
CA ILE A 87 10.66 -14.03 -16.87
C ILE A 87 9.64 -14.56 -17.86
N LEU A 88 9.35 -15.85 -17.80
CA LEU A 88 8.45 -16.55 -18.71
C LEU A 88 7.03 -16.65 -18.14
N THR A 89 6.93 -16.91 -16.83
CA THR A 89 5.64 -17.12 -16.18
C THR A 89 5.61 -16.51 -14.79
N TRP A 90 4.39 -16.29 -14.32
CA TRP A 90 4.08 -15.58 -13.08
C TRP A 90 3.20 -16.42 -12.16
N ASP A 91 3.43 -16.27 -10.86
CA ASP A 91 2.55 -16.69 -9.79
C ASP A 91 2.01 -15.48 -9.05
N VAL A 92 0.81 -15.62 -8.47
CA VAL A 92 0.24 -14.62 -7.57
C VAL A 92 -0.10 -15.30 -6.24
N PRO A 93 0.74 -15.18 -5.21
CA PRO A 93 0.48 -15.75 -3.90
C PRO A 93 -0.89 -15.35 -3.35
N GLY A 94 -1.55 -16.27 -2.66
CA GLY A 94 -2.91 -16.06 -2.16
C GLY A 94 -4.02 -16.24 -3.18
N THR A 95 -3.70 -16.69 -4.40
CA THR A 95 -4.68 -16.95 -5.49
C THR A 95 -4.39 -18.27 -6.18
N ASP A 96 -5.31 -18.70 -7.06
CA ASP A 96 -5.12 -19.88 -7.94
C ASP A 96 -4.29 -19.57 -9.19
N ILE A 97 -3.70 -18.39 -9.28
CA ILE A 97 -2.89 -17.97 -10.43
C ILE A 97 -1.47 -18.48 -10.26
N ILE A 98 -1.16 -19.54 -10.97
CA ILE A 98 0.13 -20.23 -10.92
C ILE A 98 0.60 -20.50 -12.35
N ASN A 99 1.87 -20.19 -12.63
CA ASN A 99 2.54 -20.52 -13.89
C ASN A 99 1.85 -19.93 -15.13
N VAL A 100 1.39 -18.69 -15.04
CA VAL A 100 0.69 -18.01 -16.13
C VAL A 100 1.60 -17.03 -16.88
N SER A 101 1.38 -16.84 -18.19
CA SER A 101 2.11 -15.85 -18.99
C SER A 101 1.61 -14.42 -18.79
N ASN A 102 0.38 -14.26 -18.32
CA ASN A 102 -0.23 -12.98 -17.99
C ASN A 102 -1.22 -13.17 -16.84
N ILE A 103 -1.40 -12.14 -16.03
CA ILE A 103 -2.24 -12.15 -14.83
C ILE A 103 -3.60 -11.54 -15.17
N SER A 104 -4.66 -12.29 -14.91
CA SER A 104 -6.04 -11.81 -14.96
C SER A 104 -6.74 -12.20 -13.67
N LEU A 105 -7.26 -11.20 -12.95
CA LEU A 105 -7.84 -11.38 -11.62
C LEU A 105 -8.90 -10.29 -11.36
N SER A 106 -9.96 -10.67 -10.67
CA SER A 106 -10.92 -9.72 -10.09
C SER A 106 -10.81 -9.75 -8.57
N ILE A 107 -10.51 -8.61 -7.98
CA ILE A 107 -10.35 -8.44 -6.54
C ILE A 107 -11.61 -7.81 -5.98
N ASP A 108 -12.22 -8.43 -4.97
CA ASP A 108 -13.36 -7.87 -4.24
C ASP A 108 -12.91 -6.75 -3.29
N TYR A 109 -12.49 -5.64 -3.89
CA TYR A 109 -12.03 -4.46 -3.15
C TYR A 109 -13.15 -3.45 -2.89
N SER A 110 -14.36 -3.75 -3.32
CA SER A 110 -15.56 -2.91 -3.13
C SER A 110 -15.38 -1.45 -3.56
N CYS A 111 -15.05 -1.26 -4.82
CA CYS A 111 -14.90 0.05 -5.43
C CYS A 111 -16.25 0.61 -5.92
N ALA A 112 -17.07 1.17 -5.03
CA ALA A 112 -18.26 1.88 -5.48
C ALA A 112 -17.87 3.18 -6.23
N PRO A 113 -18.50 3.53 -7.38
CA PRO A 113 -19.63 2.87 -8.03
C PRO A 113 -19.25 1.80 -9.06
N HIS A 114 -17.98 1.47 -9.24
CA HIS A 114 -17.47 0.66 -10.38
C HIS A 114 -17.32 -0.85 -10.07
N GLY A 115 -17.71 -1.31 -8.89
CA GLY A 115 -17.58 -2.73 -8.50
C GLY A 115 -16.14 -3.11 -8.13
N ASN A 116 -15.78 -4.36 -8.37
CA ASN A 116 -14.49 -4.91 -8.01
C ASN A 116 -13.34 -4.38 -8.89
N LEU A 117 -12.14 -4.37 -8.34
CA LEU A 117 -10.92 -4.11 -9.11
C LEU A 117 -10.64 -5.29 -10.04
N THR A 118 -10.56 -5.04 -11.34
CA THR A 118 -10.28 -6.07 -12.34
C THR A 118 -8.94 -5.79 -13.01
N ILE A 119 -8.10 -6.81 -13.01
CA ILE A 119 -6.84 -6.88 -13.73
C ILE A 119 -7.09 -7.78 -14.95
N ASP A 120 -6.81 -7.29 -16.15
CA ASP A 120 -7.01 -8.07 -17.38
C ASP A 120 -5.71 -8.16 -18.16
N ARG A 121 -5.26 -9.40 -18.38
CA ARG A 121 -4.07 -9.77 -19.16
C ARG A 121 -2.83 -8.92 -18.85
N TRP A 122 -2.62 -8.60 -17.60
CA TRP A 122 -1.46 -7.85 -17.18
C TRP A 122 -0.19 -8.71 -17.23
N VAL A 123 0.82 -8.17 -17.89
CA VAL A 123 2.17 -8.76 -17.93
C VAL A 123 3.10 -7.80 -17.18
N PRO A 124 3.56 -8.18 -15.97
CA PRO A 124 4.51 -7.38 -15.22
C PRO A 124 5.83 -7.19 -15.98
N ARG A 125 6.52 -6.09 -15.75
CA ARG A 125 7.87 -5.87 -16.31
C ARG A 125 8.96 -6.55 -15.48
N HIS A 126 8.66 -6.85 -14.24
CA HIS A 126 9.51 -7.49 -13.25
C HIS A 126 8.65 -7.90 -12.05
N GLU A 127 9.19 -8.66 -11.14
CA GLU A 127 8.56 -9.03 -9.88
C GLU A 127 8.24 -7.80 -9.03
N GLY A 128 7.13 -7.85 -8.28
CA GLY A 128 6.73 -6.78 -7.36
C GLY A 128 5.25 -6.68 -7.07
N PHE A 129 4.88 -5.69 -6.25
CA PHE A 129 3.52 -5.47 -5.76
C PHE A 129 2.73 -4.54 -6.68
N LEU A 130 1.43 -4.84 -6.83
CA LEU A 130 0.43 -3.89 -7.22
C LEU A 130 -0.14 -3.19 -6.00
N THR A 131 -0.36 -1.88 -6.11
CA THR A 131 -0.83 -1.06 -4.99
C THR A 131 -2.02 -0.18 -5.35
N THR A 132 -2.79 0.24 -4.35
CA THR A 132 -3.89 1.20 -4.48
C THR A 132 -4.03 2.04 -3.23
N GLY A 133 -4.53 3.27 -3.38
CA GLY A 133 -4.90 4.11 -2.25
C GLY A 133 -6.26 3.71 -1.67
N ASP A 134 -6.36 3.66 -0.35
CA ASP A 134 -7.60 3.28 0.35
C ASP A 134 -8.69 4.35 0.27
N ASN A 135 -8.36 5.59 -0.02
CA ASN A 135 -9.33 6.66 -0.14
C ASN A 135 -10.07 6.60 -1.49
N ARG A 136 -11.23 5.96 -1.48
CA ARG A 136 -12.07 5.74 -2.66
C ARG A 136 -12.54 7.03 -3.33
N LEU A 137 -12.70 8.11 -2.56
CA LEU A 137 -13.16 9.40 -3.09
C LEU A 137 -12.06 10.09 -3.92
N THR A 138 -10.81 9.96 -3.53
CA THR A 138 -9.68 10.59 -4.22
C THR A 138 -8.99 9.65 -5.20
N ASN A 139 -8.90 8.36 -4.87
CA ASN A 139 -8.22 7.36 -5.69
C ASN A 139 -9.12 6.75 -6.79
N GLY A 140 -10.46 6.76 -6.60
CA GLY A 140 -11.42 6.33 -7.62
C GLY A 140 -11.24 4.89 -8.11
N CYS A 141 -10.84 3.96 -7.26
CA CYS A 141 -10.61 2.56 -7.61
C CYS A 141 -9.51 2.37 -8.67
N THR A 142 -8.42 3.09 -8.53
CA THR A 142 -7.30 3.03 -9.46
C THR A 142 -6.18 2.21 -8.85
N ILE A 143 -5.62 1.29 -9.63
CA ILE A 143 -4.34 0.67 -9.31
C ILE A 143 -3.23 1.60 -9.77
N ASP A 144 -2.21 1.78 -8.94
CA ASP A 144 -1.12 2.73 -9.18
C ASP A 144 -0.31 2.38 -10.43
N GLN A 145 -0.14 1.09 -10.66
CA GLN A 145 0.55 0.51 -11.81
C GLN A 145 -0.44 0.36 -12.96
N LEU A 146 -0.43 1.27 -13.89
CA LEU A 146 -1.29 1.31 -15.08
C LEU A 146 -1.58 -0.07 -15.70
N ARG A 147 -2.84 -0.34 -16.04
CA ARG A 147 -3.46 -1.49 -16.72
C ARG A 147 -4.23 -2.46 -15.83
N ALA A 148 -4.53 -2.08 -14.60
CA ALA A 148 -5.49 -2.81 -13.80
C ALA A 148 -6.70 -1.89 -13.58
N THR A 149 -7.86 -2.24 -14.08
CA THR A 149 -9.05 -1.38 -13.99
C THR A 149 -10.32 -2.19 -14.09
N SER A 150 -11.43 -1.57 -13.76
CA SER A 150 -12.73 -2.16 -14.02
C SER A 150 -12.93 -2.32 -15.55
N SER A 151 -13.51 -3.43 -15.96
CA SER A 151 -13.76 -3.79 -17.36
C SER A 151 -14.63 -2.81 -18.16
N THR A 152 -15.12 -1.74 -17.54
CA THR A 152 -16.01 -0.74 -18.13
C THR A 152 -15.33 0.60 -18.40
N ALA A 153 -14.07 0.77 -18.03
CA ALA A 153 -13.35 2.03 -18.24
C ALA A 153 -12.64 2.02 -19.60
N ASP A 154 -12.71 3.14 -20.31
CA ASP A 154 -11.97 3.39 -21.55
C ASP A 154 -10.46 3.30 -21.27
N GLU A 155 -9.70 2.70 -22.18
CA GLU A 155 -8.25 2.48 -22.03
C GLU A 155 -7.47 3.79 -21.83
N SER A 156 -7.92 4.89 -22.42
CA SER A 156 -7.37 6.22 -22.23
C SER A 156 -7.58 6.77 -20.81
N TYR A 157 -8.72 6.47 -20.21
CA TYR A 157 -9.06 6.84 -18.85
C TYR A 157 -8.22 6.05 -17.82
N ILE A 158 -7.97 4.79 -18.12
CA ILE A 158 -7.11 3.90 -17.36
C ILE A 158 -5.68 4.44 -17.30
N GLN A 159 -5.11 4.77 -18.44
CA GLN A 159 -3.76 5.31 -18.56
C GLN A 159 -3.58 6.66 -17.87
N SER A 160 -4.66 7.44 -17.77
CA SER A 160 -4.61 8.76 -17.12
C SER A 160 -4.65 8.72 -15.60
N ARG A 161 -5.06 7.60 -14.98
CA ARG A 161 -5.29 7.49 -13.53
C ARG A 161 -4.19 6.82 -12.73
N GLY A 162 -3.31 6.05 -13.35
CA GLY A 162 -2.15 5.45 -12.68
C GLY A 162 -1.17 6.51 -12.18
N LEU A 163 -0.37 6.15 -11.20
CA LEU A 163 0.68 7.03 -10.70
C LEU A 163 1.81 7.17 -11.73
N LYS A 164 2.47 8.31 -11.66
CA LYS A 164 3.68 8.61 -12.43
C LYS A 164 4.81 8.99 -11.50
N ASP A 165 6.04 8.66 -11.90
CA ASP A 165 7.24 9.13 -11.23
C ASP A 165 7.56 10.62 -11.57
N GLU A 166 8.63 11.16 -11.00
CA GLU A 166 9.06 12.54 -11.21
C GLU A 166 9.41 12.87 -12.68
N PHE A 167 9.69 11.86 -13.50
CA PHE A 167 9.98 12.01 -14.93
C PHE A 167 8.73 11.83 -15.80
N GLY A 168 7.57 11.57 -15.18
CA GLY A 168 6.31 11.33 -15.90
C GLY A 168 6.14 9.92 -16.44
N ASN A 169 7.03 8.97 -16.10
CA ASN A 169 6.89 7.57 -16.48
C ASN A 169 5.83 6.89 -15.61
N PRO A 170 5.06 5.94 -16.16
CA PRO A 170 4.15 5.13 -15.38
C PRO A 170 4.91 4.35 -14.28
N VAL A 171 4.31 4.29 -13.10
CA VAL A 171 4.83 3.47 -12.01
C VAL A 171 4.65 1.99 -12.38
N THR A 172 5.71 1.21 -12.24
CA THR A 172 5.72 -0.24 -12.44
C THR A 172 5.42 -0.96 -11.13
N ALA A 173 5.28 -2.29 -11.15
CA ALA A 173 5.15 -3.09 -9.92
C ALA A 173 6.21 -2.67 -8.89
N VAL A 174 5.83 -2.56 -7.62
CA VAL A 174 6.77 -2.10 -6.58
C VAL A 174 7.71 -3.24 -6.21
N ARG A 175 8.98 -3.10 -6.51
CA ARG A 175 10.00 -4.06 -6.09
C ARG A 175 10.20 -4.04 -4.58
N ASP A 176 10.56 -5.15 -3.99
CA ASP A 176 10.89 -5.23 -2.56
C ASP A 176 11.95 -4.19 -2.16
N ILE A 177 12.96 -3.97 -3.00
CA ILE A 177 14.04 -3.00 -2.75
C ILE A 177 13.60 -1.52 -2.78
N TRP A 178 12.42 -1.23 -3.32
CA TRP A 178 11.84 0.12 -3.36
C TRP A 178 10.95 0.41 -2.15
N ILE A 179 10.69 -0.61 -1.31
CA ILE A 179 9.87 -0.45 -0.11
C ILE A 179 10.72 0.15 0.99
N VAL A 180 10.28 1.28 1.50
CA VAL A 180 10.93 2.04 2.57
C VAL A 180 10.44 1.58 3.94
N GLY A 181 9.20 1.06 4.01
CA GLY A 181 8.60 0.57 5.24
C GLY A 181 7.15 0.15 5.08
N VAL A 182 6.59 -0.37 6.17
CA VAL A 182 5.17 -0.71 6.30
C VAL A 182 4.54 0.27 7.30
N ALA A 183 3.37 0.80 6.97
CA ALA A 183 2.62 1.71 7.84
C ALA A 183 1.90 0.90 8.93
N SER A 184 2.65 0.39 9.91
CA SER A 184 2.16 -0.52 10.96
C SER A 184 1.44 0.18 12.11
N SER A 185 1.54 1.50 12.21
CA SER A 185 0.89 2.27 13.28
C SER A 185 0.45 3.64 12.78
N GLU A 186 -0.62 4.13 13.37
CA GLU A 186 -1.12 5.49 13.14
C GLU A 186 -1.35 6.20 14.48
N ILE A 187 -1.18 7.50 14.50
CA ILE A 187 -1.65 8.32 15.60
C ILE A 187 -3.07 8.75 15.24
N PRO A 188 -4.10 8.20 15.91
CA PRO A 188 -5.48 8.46 15.57
C PRO A 188 -5.77 9.97 15.53
N TRP A 189 -6.52 10.40 14.54
CA TRP A 189 -7.09 11.76 14.37
C TRP A 189 -6.08 12.90 14.20
N VAL A 190 -4.76 12.71 14.39
CA VAL A 190 -3.76 13.77 14.21
C VAL A 190 -3.73 14.29 12.76
N GLY A 191 -4.01 13.42 11.78
CA GLY A 191 -4.17 13.81 10.38
C GLY A 191 -5.26 14.88 10.17
N SER A 192 -6.31 14.90 11.00
CA SER A 192 -7.38 15.89 10.93
C SER A 192 -6.90 17.31 11.20
N ILE A 193 -5.88 17.48 12.03
CA ILE A 193 -5.24 18.77 12.31
C ILE A 193 -4.62 19.34 11.02
N LYS A 194 -3.90 18.50 10.26
CA LYS A 194 -3.34 18.90 8.97
C LYS A 194 -4.43 19.28 7.99
N LEU A 195 -5.51 18.49 7.88
CA LEU A 195 -6.63 18.77 6.99
C LEU A 195 -7.34 20.09 7.37
N PHE A 196 -7.44 20.40 8.64
CA PHE A 196 -7.98 21.68 9.12
C PHE A 196 -7.15 22.87 8.61
N PHE A 197 -5.82 22.83 8.80
CA PHE A 197 -4.94 23.91 8.35
C PHE A 197 -4.79 24.00 6.82
N SER A 198 -5.02 22.90 6.10
CA SER A 198 -5.00 22.91 4.62
C SER A 198 -6.32 23.35 3.99
N GLY A 199 -7.36 23.64 4.79
CA GLY A 199 -8.67 24.05 4.30
C GLY A 199 -9.53 22.90 3.76
N THR A 200 -9.13 21.67 3.99
CA THR A 200 -9.83 20.45 3.52
C THR A 200 -10.57 19.72 4.64
N TYR A 201 -10.96 20.45 5.70
CA TYR A 201 -11.63 19.89 6.89
C TYR A 201 -13.01 19.28 6.59
N GLU A 202 -13.63 19.60 5.46
CA GLU A 202 -14.91 19.04 5.02
C GLU A 202 -14.86 17.51 4.83
N PHE A 203 -13.67 16.96 4.59
CA PHE A 203 -13.46 15.52 4.44
C PHE A 203 -13.29 14.78 5.78
N VAL A 204 -13.28 15.51 6.90
CA VAL A 204 -13.13 14.93 8.24
C VAL A 204 -14.50 14.69 8.84
N SER A 205 -14.80 13.45 9.24
CA SER A 205 -16.08 13.13 9.84
C SER A 205 -16.26 13.82 11.21
N PRO A 206 -17.51 14.18 11.60
CA PRO A 206 -17.79 14.71 12.93
C PRO A 206 -17.32 13.81 14.07
N GLN A 207 -17.39 12.49 13.88
CA GLN A 207 -16.89 11.50 14.83
C GLN A 207 -15.39 11.65 15.08
N THR A 208 -14.61 11.89 14.02
CA THR A 208 -13.17 12.10 14.12
C THR A 208 -12.83 13.34 14.94
N TRP A 209 -13.57 14.44 14.76
CA TRP A 209 -13.43 15.65 15.58
C TRP A 209 -13.75 15.41 17.05
N ASN A 210 -14.83 14.72 17.35
CA ASN A 210 -15.21 14.39 18.72
C ASN A 210 -14.14 13.53 19.39
N ASN A 211 -13.61 12.53 18.71
CA ASN A 211 -12.55 11.66 19.22
C ASN A 211 -11.24 12.43 19.46
N LEU A 212 -10.85 13.32 18.54
CA LEU A 212 -9.68 14.18 18.68
C LEU A 212 -9.78 15.09 19.90
N PHE A 213 -10.92 15.77 20.07
CA PHE A 213 -11.16 16.65 21.23
C PHE A 213 -11.21 15.87 22.54
N THR A 214 -11.78 14.67 22.53
CA THR A 214 -11.79 13.79 23.70
C THR A 214 -10.38 13.38 24.09
N LEU A 215 -9.55 13.01 23.11
CA LEU A 215 -8.13 12.67 23.34
C LEU A 215 -7.35 13.84 23.91
N ILE A 216 -7.49 15.05 23.34
CA ILE A 216 -6.84 16.26 23.84
C ILE A 216 -7.29 16.57 25.28
N ALA A 217 -8.59 16.50 25.53
CA ALA A 217 -9.12 16.71 26.86
C ALA A 217 -8.57 15.70 27.87
N ALA A 218 -8.49 14.42 27.52
CA ALA A 218 -7.92 13.39 28.38
C ALA A 218 -6.43 13.64 28.68
N VAL A 219 -5.63 14.01 27.68
CA VAL A 219 -4.19 14.31 27.85
C VAL A 219 -3.96 15.51 28.78
N VAL A 220 -4.87 16.48 28.80
CA VAL A 220 -4.77 17.66 29.66
C VAL A 220 -5.34 17.40 31.06
N ILE A 221 -6.53 16.80 31.13
CA ILE A 221 -7.28 16.63 32.38
C ILE A 221 -6.64 15.56 33.28
N ILE A 222 -6.18 14.43 32.72
CA ILE A 222 -5.64 13.34 33.52
C ILE A 222 -4.43 13.78 34.36
N PRO A 223 -3.40 14.44 33.81
CA PRO A 223 -2.27 14.94 34.61
C PRO A 223 -2.73 15.96 35.68
N MET A 224 -3.63 16.89 35.32
CA MET A 224 -4.12 17.88 36.27
C MET A 224 -4.85 17.25 37.47
N VAL A 225 -5.69 16.24 37.21
CA VAL A 225 -6.37 15.50 38.28
C VAL A 225 -5.36 14.70 39.09
N TYR A 226 -4.39 14.08 38.46
CA TYR A 226 -3.34 13.33 39.11
C TYR A 226 -2.52 14.23 40.07
N ASP A 227 -2.07 15.39 39.59
CA ASP A 227 -1.34 16.37 40.42
C ASP A 227 -2.18 16.87 41.60
N MET A 228 -3.46 17.15 41.37
CA MET A 228 -4.38 17.60 42.42
C MET A 228 -4.59 16.53 43.50
N LEU A 229 -4.63 15.25 43.12
CA LEU A 229 -4.79 14.16 44.12
C LEU A 229 -3.51 13.96 44.93
N ILE A 230 -2.33 14.04 44.32
CA ILE A 230 -1.06 13.88 45.03
C ILE A 230 -0.82 15.06 46.01
N VAL A 231 -1.09 16.30 45.57
CA VAL A 231 -0.94 17.47 46.45
C VAL A 231 -1.86 17.36 47.65
N ARG A 232 -3.09 16.85 47.45
CA ARG A 232 -4.03 16.67 48.55
C ARG A 232 -3.62 15.60 49.54
N GLU A 233 -3.07 14.47 49.08
CA GLU A 233 -2.54 13.45 49.97
C GLU A 233 -1.37 13.99 50.82
N SER A 234 -0.50 14.81 50.24
CA SER A 234 0.62 15.40 50.97
C SER A 234 0.20 16.43 52.04
N GLU A 235 -0.96 17.10 51.87
CA GLU A 235 -1.51 18.04 52.87
C GLU A 235 -2.26 17.32 54.02
N GLU A 236 -2.71 16.07 53.81
CA GLU A 236 -3.40 15.28 54.87
C GLU A 236 -2.39 14.53 55.75
N GLU A 237 -1.10 14.43 55.37
CA GLU A 237 -0.03 13.80 56.15
C GLU A 237 0.78 14.80 57.01
N GLU A 238 0.58 16.12 56.90
CA GLU A 238 1.18 17.16 57.79
C GLU A 238 0.21 17.52 58.97
#